data_278bf9b4fff0d2f8d307527b037e1dfc
#
_entry.id   278bf9b4fff0d2f8d307527b037e1dfc
#
_cell.length_a   1.000
_cell.length_b   1.000
_cell.length_c   1.000
_cell.angle_alpha   90.00
_cell.angle_beta   90.00
_cell.angle_gamma   90.00
#
_symmetry.space_group_name_H-M   'P 1'
#
loop_
_entity.id
_entity.type
_entity.pdbx_description
1 polymer ?
#
loop_
_entity_poly.entity_id
_entity_poly.type
_entity_poly.pdbx_seq_one_letter_code
_entity_poly.pdbx_strand_id
1 'polypeptide(L)'
;MKFDRHVSCLRKAALIGGVAIATILLAADVFARVGGGQGYGGGGGGGGGGAGALVYLVVRLLVWLTIEHPVIGIPVDIIVIGAVIYWFSRPSRKTVDIASSAIFTPDGVATAVQQRDFPHAFNQLRRFDPNFSEIIFVDFCYALYGRAHEARGRGPKVLDELSPYLGEPARASLLQLNQPNLKAVEGIIVGAMQVVDVRGLDTPTVVISVEFDANYTEFTPREGDPRGEMSYYVRERWQLERKRDVLSPTPEQATALHCPRCGAALQKDTVGACAFCGTKVESGEFQWYVRRTGTLSREAKGPLLTSDVPEVGTNYQTVTQPNFPAVRAAFEQNNPSFSWADFQARAGLIFNELQDAWSTLNWERARPHETDNIFQMHRYWIDAYQRQGLRNALDQHKITAMQPVKIKMDAFYNAITLRIFAAGYDYTVDKGGRIVAGSNQNLRSWSEYWTFIRSTKAKPTPTRADLNCPNCGAPLKINATGICEFCGGKVTSGEFDWVLSKIEQDESYAG
;
A
#
# COMPACT_ATOMS: atom_id res chain seq x y z
N MET A 1 -17.65 -31.43 -55.65
CA MET A 1 -17.40 -32.20 -54.40
C MET A 1 -15.99 -32.10 -53.80
N LYS A 2 -14.91 -31.88 -54.52
CA LYS A 2 -13.55 -31.68 -53.96
C LYS A 2 -13.29 -30.26 -53.40
N PHE A 3 -13.93 -29.25 -54.01
CA PHE A 3 -13.76 -27.84 -53.62
C PHE A 3 -14.39 -27.51 -52.25
N ASP A 4 -15.54 -28.11 -51.93
CA ASP A 4 -16.22 -27.89 -50.67
C ASP A 4 -15.50 -28.47 -49.42
N ARG A 5 -14.73 -29.58 -49.62
CA ARG A 5 -13.94 -30.16 -48.53
C ARG A 5 -12.72 -29.29 -48.18
N HIS A 6 -12.09 -28.62 -49.16
CA HIS A 6 -10.97 -27.73 -48.89
C HIS A 6 -11.42 -26.45 -48.16
N VAL A 7 -12.55 -25.87 -48.57
CA VAL A 7 -13.11 -24.70 -47.91
C VAL A 7 -13.53 -25.00 -46.44
N SER A 8 -14.09 -26.21 -46.21
CA SER A 8 -14.44 -26.64 -44.84
C SER A 8 -13.20 -26.88 -43.97
N CYS A 9 -12.11 -27.43 -44.52
CA CYS A 9 -10.87 -27.64 -43.78
C CYS A 9 -10.16 -26.31 -43.46
N LEU A 10 -10.14 -25.36 -44.40
CA LEU A 10 -9.60 -24.02 -44.20
C LEU A 10 -10.43 -23.22 -43.15
N ARG A 11 -11.75 -23.33 -43.17
CA ARG A 11 -12.63 -22.74 -42.14
C ARG A 11 -12.34 -23.28 -40.74
N LYS A 12 -12.14 -24.58 -40.59
CA LYS A 12 -11.78 -25.21 -39.30
C LYS A 12 -10.39 -24.81 -38.84
N ALA A 13 -9.41 -24.71 -39.71
CA ALA A 13 -8.07 -24.27 -39.39
C ALA A 13 -8.03 -22.79 -38.97
N ALA A 14 -8.80 -21.93 -39.67
CA ALA A 14 -8.95 -20.52 -39.29
C ALA A 14 -9.67 -20.32 -37.94
N LEU A 15 -10.69 -21.16 -37.67
CA LEU A 15 -11.40 -21.15 -36.36
C LEU A 15 -10.47 -21.57 -35.24
N ILE A 16 -9.65 -22.59 -35.43
CA ILE A 16 -8.68 -23.09 -34.42
C ILE A 16 -7.58 -22.03 -34.21
N GLY A 17 -7.07 -21.40 -35.28
CA GLY A 17 -6.09 -20.33 -35.20
C GLY A 17 -6.64 -19.08 -34.50
N GLY A 18 -7.86 -18.66 -34.82
CA GLY A 18 -8.53 -17.51 -34.18
C GLY A 18 -8.85 -17.75 -32.71
N VAL A 19 -9.26 -18.96 -32.34
CA VAL A 19 -9.49 -19.35 -30.94
C VAL A 19 -8.16 -19.43 -30.20
N ALA A 20 -7.08 -19.93 -30.79
CA ALA A 20 -5.75 -19.98 -30.16
C ALA A 20 -5.18 -18.58 -29.91
N ILE A 21 -5.33 -17.65 -30.87
CA ILE A 21 -4.91 -16.24 -30.68
C ILE A 21 -5.78 -15.54 -29.62
N ALA A 22 -7.09 -15.77 -29.62
CA ALA A 22 -7.99 -15.23 -28.60
C ALA A 22 -7.69 -15.80 -27.21
N THR A 23 -7.31 -17.09 -27.09
CA THR A 23 -6.91 -17.71 -25.82
C THR A 23 -5.55 -17.19 -25.33
N ILE A 24 -4.60 -16.92 -26.22
CA ILE A 24 -3.30 -16.32 -25.85
C ILE A 24 -3.47 -14.86 -25.39
N LEU A 25 -4.44 -14.11 -25.95
CA LEU A 25 -4.73 -12.74 -25.55
C LEU A 25 -5.62 -12.65 -24.30
N LEU A 26 -6.25 -13.75 -23.86
CA LEU A 26 -7.12 -13.82 -22.68
C LEU A 26 -6.46 -14.48 -21.47
N ALA A 27 -5.26 -15.03 -21.59
CA ALA A 27 -4.50 -15.58 -20.49
C ALA A 27 -3.63 -14.49 -19.82
N ALA A 28 -4.26 -13.41 -19.37
CA ALA A 28 -3.66 -12.52 -18.40
C ALA A 28 -3.85 -13.15 -17.02
N ASP A 29 -2.80 -13.73 -16.49
CA ASP A 29 -2.79 -14.29 -15.14
C ASP A 29 -2.94 -13.17 -14.11
N VAL A 30 -4.02 -13.20 -13.36
CA VAL A 30 -4.38 -12.19 -12.36
C VAL A 30 -4.02 -12.75 -10.98
N PHE A 31 -3.19 -12.04 -10.22
CA PHE A 31 -2.64 -12.50 -8.96
C PHE A 31 -2.85 -11.46 -7.85
N ALA A 32 -3.20 -11.93 -6.67
CA ALA A 32 -3.32 -11.08 -5.49
C ALA A 32 -2.93 -11.86 -4.23
N ARG A 33 -2.04 -11.34 -3.42
CA ARG A 33 -1.62 -11.87 -2.14
C ARG A 33 -1.38 -10.75 -1.13
N VAL A 34 -1.14 -11.08 0.13
CA VAL A 34 -0.71 -10.09 1.12
C VAL A 34 0.54 -9.38 0.60
N GLY A 35 0.45 -8.05 0.47
CA GLY A 35 1.55 -7.22 -0.03
C GLY A 35 1.67 -7.10 -1.55
N GLY A 36 1.10 -8.01 -2.34
CA GLY A 36 1.26 -8.01 -3.81
C GLY A 36 -0.03 -8.18 -4.58
N GLY A 37 -0.06 -7.70 -5.82
CA GLY A 37 -1.16 -7.88 -6.76
C GLY A 37 -2.36 -6.93 -6.56
N GLN A 38 -2.34 -6.08 -5.52
CA GLN A 38 -3.34 -5.03 -5.34
C GLN A 38 -2.79 -3.72 -5.90
N GLY A 39 -3.41 -3.20 -6.93
CA GLY A 39 -3.09 -1.91 -7.49
C GLY A 39 -3.77 -0.79 -6.69
N TYR A 40 -3.03 0.02 -5.96
CA TYR A 40 -3.54 1.28 -5.38
C TYR A 40 -3.81 2.32 -6.46
N GLY A 41 -2.88 2.50 -7.41
CA GLY A 41 -3.05 3.21 -8.66
C GLY A 41 -2.65 2.25 -9.75
N GLY A 42 -3.44 2.17 -10.81
CA GLY A 42 -3.02 1.37 -11.95
C GLY A 42 -1.62 1.78 -12.32
N GLY A 43 -0.68 0.89 -12.15
CA GLY A 43 0.66 1.07 -12.64
C GLY A 43 0.58 1.62 -14.05
N GLY A 44 1.41 2.59 -14.38
CA GLY A 44 1.45 3.29 -15.65
C GLY A 44 1.66 2.37 -16.84
N GLY A 45 0.64 1.61 -17.15
CA GLY A 45 0.40 0.87 -18.40
C GLY A 45 -0.75 1.59 -19.07
N GLY A 46 -0.46 2.24 -20.14
CA GLY A 46 -1.32 3.16 -20.87
C GLY A 46 -2.76 2.70 -21.03
N GLY A 47 -3.64 3.66 -20.98
CA GLY A 47 -5.02 3.72 -21.44
C GLY A 47 -5.65 2.44 -21.98
N GLY A 48 -6.15 1.55 -21.12
CA GLY A 48 -6.65 0.26 -21.58
C GLY A 48 -8.17 0.10 -21.66
N GLY A 49 -8.97 1.04 -21.15
CA GLY A 49 -10.43 0.95 -21.23
C GLY A 49 -10.98 1.05 -22.66
N GLY A 50 -10.37 1.89 -23.51
CA GLY A 50 -10.73 2.04 -24.91
C GLY A 50 -9.96 1.08 -25.82
N ALA A 51 -8.69 0.84 -25.52
CA ALA A 51 -7.83 0.01 -26.37
C ALA A 51 -8.23 -1.48 -26.32
N GLY A 52 -8.58 -2.01 -25.14
CA GLY A 52 -9.05 -3.39 -25.03
C GLY A 52 -10.36 -3.64 -25.78
N ALA A 53 -11.31 -2.70 -25.72
CA ALA A 53 -12.54 -2.75 -26.48
C ALA A 53 -12.26 -2.62 -27.98
N LEU A 54 -11.30 -1.80 -28.36
CA LEU A 54 -10.90 -1.60 -29.76
C LEU A 54 -10.17 -2.83 -30.30
N VAL A 55 -9.26 -3.43 -29.53
CA VAL A 55 -8.60 -4.69 -29.87
C VAL A 55 -9.60 -5.82 -29.99
N TYR A 56 -10.57 -5.94 -29.07
CA TYR A 56 -11.64 -6.90 -29.16
C TYR A 56 -12.48 -6.72 -30.43
N LEU A 57 -12.86 -5.48 -30.79
CA LEU A 57 -13.60 -5.19 -32.01
C LEU A 57 -12.78 -5.53 -33.28
N VAL A 58 -11.48 -5.21 -33.29
CA VAL A 58 -10.59 -5.54 -34.41
C VAL A 58 -10.45 -7.06 -34.57
N VAL A 59 -10.21 -7.80 -33.49
CA VAL A 59 -10.13 -9.27 -33.52
C VAL A 59 -11.46 -9.87 -33.99
N ARG A 60 -12.59 -9.39 -33.50
CA ARG A 60 -13.91 -9.83 -33.93
C ARG A 60 -14.18 -9.55 -35.41
N LEU A 61 -13.72 -8.39 -35.92
CA LEU A 61 -13.83 -8.02 -37.31
C LEU A 61 -12.97 -8.93 -38.21
N LEU A 62 -11.73 -9.22 -37.80
CA LEU A 62 -10.82 -10.12 -38.53
C LEU A 62 -11.39 -11.54 -38.60
N VAL A 63 -11.86 -12.07 -37.45
CA VAL A 63 -12.52 -13.39 -37.41
C VAL A 63 -13.75 -13.44 -38.31
N TRP A 64 -14.60 -12.40 -38.25
CA TRP A 64 -15.79 -12.30 -39.10
C TRP A 64 -15.38 -12.25 -40.59
N LEU A 65 -14.41 -11.40 -40.98
CA LEU A 65 -13.93 -11.25 -42.31
C LEU A 65 -13.35 -12.56 -42.88
N THR A 66 -12.65 -13.34 -42.04
CA THR A 66 -12.05 -14.64 -42.44
C THR A 66 -13.10 -15.72 -42.58
N ILE A 67 -14.19 -15.68 -41.80
CA ILE A 67 -15.28 -16.66 -41.88
C ILE A 67 -16.18 -16.37 -43.12
N GLU A 68 -16.61 -15.14 -43.30
CA GLU A 68 -17.54 -14.75 -44.35
C GLU A 68 -16.86 -14.53 -45.71
N HIS A 69 -15.63 -14.01 -45.71
CA HIS A 69 -14.87 -13.67 -46.90
C HIS A 69 -13.43 -14.22 -46.85
N PRO A 70 -13.23 -15.56 -46.87
CA PRO A 70 -11.91 -16.17 -46.63
C PRO A 70 -10.82 -15.74 -47.64
N VAL A 71 -11.20 -15.38 -48.84
CA VAL A 71 -10.28 -14.91 -49.88
C VAL A 71 -9.63 -13.57 -49.56
N ILE A 72 -10.31 -12.74 -48.77
CA ILE A 72 -9.85 -11.42 -48.29
C ILE A 72 -9.31 -11.54 -46.87
N GLY A 73 -10.00 -12.26 -45.99
CA GLY A 73 -9.67 -12.35 -44.57
C GLY A 73 -8.35 -13.03 -44.29
N ILE A 74 -8.06 -14.15 -44.98
CA ILE A 74 -6.79 -14.88 -44.77
C ILE A 74 -5.55 -14.02 -45.13
N PRO A 75 -5.49 -13.32 -46.27
CA PRO A 75 -4.39 -12.39 -46.56
C PRO A 75 -4.28 -11.26 -45.55
N VAL A 76 -5.40 -10.70 -45.08
CA VAL A 76 -5.40 -9.64 -44.09
C VAL A 76 -4.86 -10.14 -42.73
N ASP A 77 -5.26 -11.33 -42.30
CA ASP A 77 -4.75 -11.94 -41.04
C ASP A 77 -3.24 -12.19 -41.14
N ILE A 78 -2.74 -12.68 -42.27
CA ILE A 78 -1.30 -12.89 -42.52
C ILE A 78 -0.53 -11.56 -42.41
N ILE A 79 -1.06 -10.49 -42.99
CA ILE A 79 -0.46 -9.16 -42.93
C ILE A 79 -0.43 -8.63 -41.50
N VAL A 80 -1.54 -8.74 -40.79
CA VAL A 80 -1.66 -8.28 -39.39
C VAL A 80 -0.72 -9.07 -38.50
N ILE A 81 -0.69 -10.41 -38.59
CA ILE A 81 0.23 -11.27 -37.82
C ILE A 81 1.68 -10.94 -38.16
N GLY A 82 2.01 -10.77 -39.46
CA GLY A 82 3.34 -10.37 -39.91
C GLY A 82 3.78 -9.01 -39.38
N ALA A 83 2.87 -8.03 -39.33
CA ALA A 83 3.11 -6.71 -38.78
C ALA A 83 3.34 -6.77 -37.27
N VAL A 84 2.57 -7.56 -36.53
CA VAL A 84 2.72 -7.79 -35.11
C VAL A 84 4.07 -8.46 -34.80
N ILE A 85 4.40 -9.55 -35.51
CA ILE A 85 5.69 -10.23 -35.37
C ILE A 85 6.85 -9.27 -35.69
N TYR A 86 6.75 -8.49 -36.78
CA TYR A 86 7.76 -7.51 -37.16
C TYR A 86 7.93 -6.42 -36.10
N TRP A 87 6.85 -5.96 -35.48
CA TRP A 87 6.89 -4.94 -34.44
C TRP A 87 7.54 -5.47 -33.16
N PHE A 88 7.22 -6.70 -32.76
CA PHE A 88 7.83 -7.36 -31.57
C PHE A 88 9.27 -7.87 -31.86
N SER A 89 9.63 -8.15 -33.11
CA SER A 89 10.98 -8.62 -33.49
C SER A 89 12.00 -7.50 -33.66
N ARG A 90 11.56 -6.24 -33.65
CA ARG A 90 12.50 -5.12 -33.63
C ARG A 90 13.25 -5.09 -32.31
N PRO A 91 14.58 -5.26 -32.30
CA PRO A 91 15.36 -5.07 -31.10
C PRO A 91 15.12 -3.64 -30.62
N SER A 92 14.46 -3.50 -29.48
CA SER A 92 14.31 -2.21 -28.80
C SER A 92 15.71 -1.76 -28.40
N ARG A 93 16.41 -1.02 -29.27
CA ARG A 93 17.62 -0.32 -28.90
C ARG A 93 17.26 0.88 -28.02
N LYS A 94 16.90 0.60 -26.80
CA LYS A 94 17.02 1.51 -25.65
C LYS A 94 17.27 0.64 -24.43
N THR A 95 18.53 0.41 -24.12
CA THR A 95 18.97 0.21 -22.76
C THR A 95 18.56 1.46 -22.03
N VAL A 96 17.40 1.42 -21.40
CA VAL A 96 17.04 2.39 -20.39
C VAL A 96 17.67 1.86 -19.11
N ASP A 97 18.74 2.51 -18.68
CA ASP A 97 19.20 2.43 -17.30
C ASP A 97 18.05 2.90 -16.42
N ILE A 98 17.23 1.95 -15.94
CA ILE A 98 16.18 2.20 -14.97
C ILE A 98 16.83 2.08 -13.58
N ALA A 99 17.72 3.02 -13.30
CA ALA A 99 18.16 3.32 -11.96
C ALA A 99 17.61 4.69 -11.57
N SER A 100 16.31 4.78 -11.38
CA SER A 100 15.63 5.81 -10.57
C SER A 100 14.14 5.75 -10.87
N SER A 101 13.33 5.78 -9.84
CA SER A 101 11.89 5.96 -9.90
C SER A 101 11.54 7.23 -10.70
N ALA A 102 11.25 7.08 -11.98
CA ALA A 102 10.83 8.16 -12.84
C ALA A 102 9.34 8.44 -12.62
N ILE A 103 9.02 9.60 -12.08
CA ILE A 103 7.67 10.15 -12.09
C ILE A 103 7.45 10.72 -13.49
N PHE A 104 6.57 10.11 -14.27
CA PHE A 104 6.14 10.67 -15.55
C PHE A 104 5.30 11.92 -15.32
N THR A 105 5.80 13.07 -15.76
CA THR A 105 4.98 14.27 -15.97
C THR A 105 4.34 14.21 -17.37
N PRO A 106 3.19 14.89 -17.61
CA PRO A 106 2.51 14.88 -18.91
C PRO A 106 3.37 15.32 -20.11
N ASP A 107 4.49 15.99 -19.87
CA ASP A 107 5.38 16.53 -20.89
C ASP A 107 6.56 15.61 -21.25
N GLY A 108 6.56 14.36 -20.79
CA GLY A 108 7.57 13.36 -21.21
C GLY A 108 9.01 13.61 -20.74
N VAL A 109 9.22 14.57 -19.83
CA VAL A 109 10.54 14.81 -19.24
C VAL A 109 10.61 14.06 -17.90
N ALA A 110 11.31 12.93 -17.89
CA ALA A 110 11.66 12.24 -16.66
C ALA A 110 12.61 13.14 -15.85
N THR A 111 12.10 13.86 -14.89
CA THR A 111 12.96 14.52 -13.90
C THR A 111 13.43 13.43 -12.94
N ALA A 112 14.71 13.09 -12.98
CA ALA A 112 15.32 12.25 -11.96
C ALA A 112 15.03 12.89 -10.60
N VAL A 113 14.25 12.20 -9.75
CA VAL A 113 14.08 12.61 -8.37
C VAL A 113 15.47 12.46 -7.73
N GLN A 114 16.15 13.58 -7.54
CA GLN A 114 17.37 13.58 -6.73
C GLN A 114 16.99 12.95 -5.39
N GLN A 115 17.64 11.85 -5.05
CA GLN A 115 17.54 11.19 -3.76
C GLN A 115 17.90 12.23 -2.70
N ARG A 116 16.88 12.87 -2.12
CA ARG A 116 17.09 13.92 -1.10
C ARG A 116 17.51 13.21 0.16
N ASP A 117 18.58 13.72 0.81
CA ASP A 117 19.19 13.14 2.01
C ASP A 117 18.30 13.38 3.25
N PHE A 118 17.12 12.77 3.28
CA PHE A 118 16.21 12.85 4.43
C PHE A 118 16.76 12.20 5.70
N PRO A 119 17.56 11.11 5.66
CA PRO A 119 18.26 10.62 6.84
C PRO A 119 19.11 11.69 7.51
N HIS A 120 19.82 12.52 6.76
CA HIS A 120 20.58 13.62 7.32
C HIS A 120 19.67 14.69 7.96
N ALA A 121 18.59 15.08 7.31
CA ALA A 121 17.61 16.03 7.84
C ALA A 121 16.95 15.53 9.13
N PHE A 122 16.59 14.25 9.21
CA PHE A 122 16.03 13.65 10.42
C PHE A 122 17.06 13.54 11.55
N ASN A 123 18.33 13.29 11.23
CA ASN A 123 19.39 13.33 12.23
C ASN A 123 19.63 14.74 12.77
N GLN A 124 19.51 15.79 11.92
CA GLN A 124 19.53 17.17 12.40
C GLN A 124 18.31 17.49 13.27
N LEU A 125 17.10 17.03 12.88
CA LEU A 125 15.88 17.19 13.67
C LEU A 125 16.04 16.58 15.08
N ARG A 126 16.62 15.39 15.19
CA ARG A 126 16.85 14.70 16.47
C ARG A 126 17.85 15.41 17.38
N ARG A 127 18.67 16.35 16.89
CA ARG A 127 19.60 17.13 17.74
C ARG A 127 18.85 18.07 18.66
N PHE A 128 17.70 18.58 18.26
CA PHE A 128 16.86 19.47 19.09
C PHE A 128 15.53 18.84 19.50
N ASP A 129 15.13 17.73 18.88
CA ASP A 129 14.00 16.89 19.29
C ASP A 129 14.47 15.43 19.42
N PRO A 130 15.11 15.05 20.55
CA PRO A 130 15.59 13.68 20.77
C PRO A 130 14.46 12.64 20.72
N ASN A 131 13.22 13.06 20.96
CA ASN A 131 12.03 12.22 20.91
C ASN A 131 11.45 12.03 19.50
N PHE A 132 12.05 12.63 18.47
CA PHE A 132 11.55 12.45 17.12
C PHE A 132 11.76 11.02 16.65
N SER A 133 10.65 10.29 16.50
CA SER A 133 10.57 8.97 15.89
C SER A 133 9.89 9.08 14.52
N GLU A 134 10.58 8.63 13.49
CA GLU A 134 10.02 8.57 12.15
C GLU A 134 8.82 7.60 12.09
N ILE A 135 8.87 6.52 12.88
CA ILE A 135 7.80 5.52 12.98
C ILE A 135 6.53 6.16 13.52
N ILE A 136 6.65 6.88 14.66
CA ILE A 136 5.50 7.57 15.27
C ILE A 136 4.98 8.68 14.34
N PHE A 137 5.88 9.40 13.67
CA PHE A 137 5.50 10.44 12.72
C PHE A 137 4.71 9.87 11.52
N VAL A 138 5.16 8.76 10.98
CA VAL A 138 4.47 8.04 9.89
C VAL A 138 3.09 7.58 10.37
N ASP A 139 3.00 6.92 11.51
CA ASP A 139 1.72 6.45 12.08
C ASP A 139 0.74 7.61 12.34
N PHE A 140 1.24 8.72 12.85
CA PHE A 140 0.44 9.94 13.01
C PHE A 140 -0.10 10.47 11.68
N CYS A 141 0.72 10.50 10.64
CA CYS A 141 0.31 10.95 9.31
C CYS A 141 -0.77 10.06 8.72
N TYR A 142 -0.64 8.74 8.82
CA TYR A 142 -1.64 7.78 8.34
C TYR A 142 -2.97 7.94 9.10
N ALA A 143 -2.92 8.00 10.41
CA ALA A 143 -4.11 8.16 11.26
C ALA A 143 -4.82 9.49 10.95
N LEU A 144 -4.06 10.59 10.82
CA LEU A 144 -4.63 11.90 10.51
C LEU A 144 -5.23 11.95 9.12
N TYR A 145 -4.58 11.34 8.10
CA TYR A 145 -5.09 11.25 6.75
C TYR A 145 -6.45 10.55 6.72
N GLY A 146 -6.55 9.37 7.32
CA GLY A 146 -7.80 8.60 7.38
C GLY A 146 -8.92 9.39 8.07
N ARG A 147 -8.64 9.94 9.25
CA ARG A 147 -9.63 10.74 10.03
C ARG A 147 -10.07 12.00 9.30
N ALA A 148 -9.17 12.69 8.61
CA ALA A 148 -9.49 13.91 7.89
C ALA A 148 -10.45 13.64 6.71
N HIS A 149 -10.18 12.58 5.93
CA HIS A 149 -11.05 12.19 4.82
C HIS A 149 -12.41 11.64 5.30
N GLU A 150 -12.45 10.85 6.37
CA GLU A 150 -13.69 10.42 7.01
C GLU A 150 -14.50 11.64 7.51
N ALA A 151 -13.85 12.56 8.21
CA ALA A 151 -14.48 13.74 8.79
C ALA A 151 -15.04 14.69 7.71
N ARG A 152 -14.33 14.91 6.58
CA ARG A 152 -14.85 15.74 5.48
C ARG A 152 -16.13 15.15 4.90
N GLY A 153 -16.24 13.82 4.84
CA GLY A 153 -17.44 13.12 4.38
C GLY A 153 -18.65 13.34 5.28
N ARG A 154 -18.41 13.53 6.59
CA ARG A 154 -19.45 13.85 7.59
C ARG A 154 -19.79 15.33 7.67
N GLY A 155 -18.99 16.18 7.05
CA GLY A 155 -19.26 17.60 6.91
C GLY A 155 -18.33 18.52 7.69
N PRO A 156 -18.47 19.86 7.46
CA PRO A 156 -17.53 20.85 7.98
C PRO A 156 -17.37 20.84 9.50
N LYS A 157 -18.46 20.65 10.24
CA LYS A 157 -18.43 20.64 11.71
C LYS A 157 -17.56 19.53 12.26
N VAL A 158 -17.65 18.32 11.69
CA VAL A 158 -16.84 17.16 12.11
C VAL A 158 -15.38 17.37 11.73
N LEU A 159 -15.12 17.92 10.55
CA LEU A 159 -13.75 18.26 10.14
C LEU A 159 -13.13 19.34 11.02
N ASP A 160 -13.92 20.27 11.53
CA ASP A 160 -13.47 21.33 12.45
C ASP A 160 -13.01 20.80 13.83
N GLU A 161 -13.48 19.63 14.24
CA GLU A 161 -12.98 18.96 15.45
C GLU A 161 -11.47 18.65 15.33
N LEU A 162 -10.98 18.44 14.10
CA LEU A 162 -9.57 18.19 13.83
C LEU A 162 -8.73 19.48 13.69
N SER A 163 -9.26 20.67 13.99
CA SER A 163 -8.50 21.92 13.88
C SER A 163 -7.21 21.98 14.70
N PRO A 164 -7.02 21.23 15.81
CA PRO A 164 -5.72 21.13 16.46
C PRO A 164 -4.60 20.55 15.57
N TYR A 165 -4.98 19.77 14.57
CA TYR A 165 -4.07 19.07 13.65
C TYR A 165 -4.19 19.53 12.19
N LEU A 166 -5.28 20.20 11.83
CA LEU A 166 -5.57 20.67 10.47
C LEU A 166 -5.84 22.18 10.46
N GLY A 167 -4.95 22.94 9.85
CA GLY A 167 -5.14 24.37 9.64
C GLY A 167 -6.37 24.68 8.79
N GLU A 168 -6.87 25.90 8.89
CA GLU A 168 -8.01 26.35 8.08
C GLU A 168 -7.79 26.14 6.56
N PRO A 169 -6.61 26.49 5.98
CA PRO A 169 -6.37 26.25 4.56
C PRO A 169 -6.41 24.75 4.18
N ALA A 170 -5.94 23.87 5.07
CA ALA A 170 -5.99 22.43 4.85
C ALA A 170 -7.43 21.91 4.89
N ARG A 171 -8.24 22.35 5.89
CA ARG A 171 -9.65 21.98 5.97
C ARG A 171 -10.46 22.51 4.78
N ALA A 172 -10.22 23.75 4.36
CA ALA A 172 -10.87 24.32 3.18
C ALA A 172 -10.55 23.50 1.90
N SER A 173 -9.28 23.14 1.69
CA SER A 173 -8.86 22.31 0.55
C SER A 173 -9.52 20.92 0.58
N LEU A 174 -9.62 20.28 1.75
CA LEU A 174 -10.30 19.00 1.89
C LEU A 174 -11.80 19.10 1.59
N LEU A 175 -12.46 20.15 2.03
CA LEU A 175 -13.89 20.37 1.74
C LEU A 175 -14.16 20.68 0.26
N GLN A 176 -13.19 21.28 -0.46
CA GLN A 176 -13.30 21.50 -1.91
C GLN A 176 -13.34 20.20 -2.72
N LEU A 177 -12.87 19.07 -2.15
CA LEU A 177 -12.97 17.76 -2.79
C LEU A 177 -14.41 17.22 -2.78
N ASN A 178 -15.26 17.72 -1.88
CA ASN A 178 -16.60 17.20 -1.68
C ASN A 178 -17.51 17.54 -2.86
N GLN A 179 -18.10 16.49 -3.44
CA GLN A 179 -19.17 16.65 -4.41
C GLN A 179 -20.45 17.14 -3.71
N PRO A 180 -21.34 17.88 -4.42
CA PRO A 180 -22.67 18.15 -3.90
C PRO A 180 -23.38 16.87 -3.46
N ASN A 181 -24.06 16.90 -2.31
CA ASN A 181 -24.73 15.75 -1.71
C ASN A 181 -23.84 14.62 -1.21
N LEU A 182 -22.53 14.80 -1.05
CA LEU A 182 -21.66 13.83 -0.39
C LEU A 182 -22.22 13.49 1.00
N LYS A 183 -22.34 12.19 1.31
CA LYS A 183 -22.85 11.69 2.58
C LYS A 183 -21.79 11.05 3.44
N ALA A 184 -20.81 10.39 2.81
CA ALA A 184 -19.72 9.72 3.51
C ALA A 184 -18.49 9.59 2.62
N VAL A 185 -17.34 9.46 3.26
CA VAL A 185 -16.08 8.98 2.66
C VAL A 185 -15.63 7.80 3.50
N GLU A 186 -15.51 6.66 2.88
CA GLU A 186 -15.20 5.39 3.54
C GLU A 186 -14.14 4.62 2.75
N GLY A 187 -13.67 3.52 3.29
CA GLY A 187 -12.68 2.68 2.62
C GLY A 187 -11.38 3.42 2.32
N ILE A 188 -10.94 4.27 3.26
CA ILE A 188 -9.74 5.08 3.10
C ILE A 188 -8.54 4.19 3.38
N ILE A 189 -7.71 4.00 2.37
CA ILE A 189 -6.49 3.23 2.42
C ILE A 189 -5.32 4.07 1.91
N VAL A 190 -4.27 4.15 2.70
CA VAL A 190 -3.01 4.75 2.28
C VAL A 190 -2.08 3.62 1.85
N GLY A 191 -1.85 3.49 0.55
CA GLY A 191 -0.96 2.48 -0.01
C GLY A 191 0.51 2.82 0.17
N ALA A 192 0.85 4.11 0.06
CA ALA A 192 2.19 4.60 0.29
C ALA A 192 2.18 6.02 0.86
N MET A 193 3.20 6.31 1.66
CA MET A 193 3.53 7.66 2.10
C MET A 193 5.04 7.87 1.98
N GLN A 194 5.43 8.98 1.38
CA GLN A 194 6.82 9.36 1.23
C GLN A 194 7.06 10.76 1.77
N VAL A 195 8.15 10.97 2.50
CA VAL A 195 8.64 12.30 2.81
C VAL A 195 9.32 12.85 1.57
N VAL A 196 8.87 14.01 1.10
CA VAL A 196 9.39 14.62 -0.14
C VAL A 196 10.18 15.90 0.11
N ASP A 197 10.07 16.46 1.32
CA ASP A 197 10.79 17.68 1.68
C ASP A 197 10.86 17.88 3.20
N VAL A 198 12.00 18.37 3.69
CA VAL A 198 12.21 18.78 5.09
C VAL A 198 12.91 20.12 5.09
N ARG A 199 12.30 21.13 5.69
CA ARG A 199 12.81 22.51 5.73
C ARG A 199 12.69 23.12 7.11
N GLY A 200 13.40 24.25 7.30
CA GLY A 200 13.26 25.06 8.50
C GLY A 200 13.97 24.51 9.72
N LEU A 201 14.94 23.58 9.54
CA LEU A 201 15.71 23.03 10.65
C LEU A 201 16.51 24.07 11.43
N ASP A 202 16.83 25.19 10.78
CA ASP A 202 17.55 26.32 11.38
C ASP A 202 16.65 27.55 11.64
N THR A 203 15.32 27.38 11.49
CA THR A 203 14.33 28.43 11.73
C THR A 203 13.42 28.07 12.92
N PRO A 204 12.61 29.03 13.43
CA PRO A 204 11.67 28.72 14.53
C PRO A 204 10.60 27.68 14.20
N THR A 205 10.37 27.37 12.91
CA THR A 205 9.35 26.41 12.47
C THR A 205 9.96 25.38 11.53
N VAL A 206 9.80 24.12 11.86
CA VAL A 206 10.16 22.97 11.01
C VAL A 206 8.97 22.61 10.14
N VAL A 207 9.23 22.34 8.86
CA VAL A 207 8.23 21.93 7.88
C VAL A 207 8.63 20.61 7.24
N ILE A 208 7.74 19.63 7.26
CA ILE A 208 7.88 18.36 6.57
C ILE A 208 6.75 18.25 5.54
N SER A 209 7.11 17.99 4.27
CA SER A 209 6.14 17.71 3.23
C SER A 209 6.11 16.21 2.97
N VAL A 210 4.92 15.64 2.95
CA VAL A 210 4.68 14.23 2.65
C VAL A 210 3.76 14.08 1.44
N GLU A 211 3.96 13.04 0.66
CA GLU A 211 3.05 12.63 -0.41
C GLU A 211 2.41 11.31 -0.02
N PHE A 212 1.09 11.25 -0.23
CA PHE A 212 0.29 10.06 -0.06
C PHE A 212 -0.18 9.53 -1.41
N ASP A 213 -0.08 8.22 -1.60
CA ASP A 213 -0.79 7.46 -2.59
C ASP A 213 -1.90 6.69 -1.87
N ALA A 214 -3.16 7.00 -2.16
CA ALA A 214 -4.28 6.48 -1.40
C ALA A 214 -5.50 6.16 -2.27
N ASN A 215 -6.39 5.34 -1.72
CA ASN A 215 -7.73 5.15 -2.25
C ASN A 215 -8.77 5.51 -1.18
N TYR A 216 -9.91 6.01 -1.63
CA TYR A 216 -11.11 6.15 -0.81
C TYR A 216 -12.36 6.08 -1.68
N THR A 217 -13.50 5.78 -1.05
CA THR A 217 -14.80 5.69 -1.70
C THR A 217 -15.71 6.79 -1.16
N GLU A 218 -16.29 7.58 -2.08
CA GLU A 218 -17.29 8.60 -1.79
C GLU A 218 -18.69 8.07 -2.06
N PHE A 219 -19.59 8.37 -1.15
CA PHE A 219 -21.03 8.02 -1.25
C PHE A 219 -21.82 9.31 -1.52
N THR A 220 -22.25 9.45 -2.77
CA THR A 220 -22.98 10.62 -3.26
C THR A 220 -24.28 10.15 -3.91
N PRO A 221 -25.38 9.92 -3.14
CA PRO A 221 -26.65 9.46 -3.67
C PRO A 221 -27.18 10.35 -4.79
N ARG A 222 -27.69 9.71 -5.85
CA ARG A 222 -28.28 10.36 -7.04
C ARG A 222 -29.61 9.70 -7.39
N GLU A 223 -30.41 10.41 -8.18
CA GLU A 223 -31.63 9.82 -8.74
C GLU A 223 -31.27 8.61 -9.61
N GLY A 224 -31.86 7.45 -9.32
CA GLY A 224 -31.55 6.18 -9.98
C GLY A 224 -30.33 5.42 -9.41
N ASP A 225 -29.52 6.03 -8.54
CA ASP A 225 -28.42 5.39 -7.84
C ASP A 225 -28.41 5.81 -6.35
N PRO A 226 -29.16 5.10 -5.48
CA PRO A 226 -29.29 5.45 -4.06
C PRO A 226 -27.99 5.38 -3.27
N ARG A 227 -26.98 4.60 -3.72
CA ARG A 227 -25.69 4.52 -3.09
C ARG A 227 -24.74 5.61 -3.60
N GLY A 228 -24.75 5.88 -4.91
CA GLY A 228 -23.86 6.84 -5.56
C GLY A 228 -22.40 6.60 -5.22
N GLU A 229 -22.00 5.32 -5.19
CA GLU A 229 -20.66 4.88 -4.78
C GLU A 229 -19.64 5.18 -5.87
N MET A 230 -18.59 5.94 -5.53
CA MET A 230 -17.49 6.24 -6.43
C MET A 230 -16.16 6.13 -5.70
N SER A 231 -15.34 5.20 -6.13
CA SER A 231 -13.99 5.03 -5.59
C SER A 231 -12.98 5.86 -6.38
N TYR A 232 -12.02 6.42 -5.67
CA TYR A 232 -10.97 7.25 -6.23
C TYR A 232 -9.60 6.70 -5.83
N TYR A 233 -8.67 6.72 -6.77
CA TYR A 233 -7.24 6.73 -6.51
C TYR A 233 -6.76 8.17 -6.49
N VAL A 234 -5.99 8.54 -5.46
CA VAL A 234 -5.54 9.92 -5.27
C VAL A 234 -4.06 9.96 -4.90
N ARG A 235 -3.40 10.99 -5.39
CA ARG A 235 -2.09 11.41 -4.90
C ARG A 235 -2.23 12.79 -4.30
N GLU A 236 -1.83 12.93 -3.06
CA GLU A 236 -1.95 14.17 -2.31
C GLU A 236 -0.62 14.54 -1.67
N ARG A 237 -0.31 15.84 -1.65
CA ARG A 237 0.82 16.37 -0.90
C ARG A 237 0.31 17.15 0.29
N TRP A 238 0.77 16.79 1.47
CA TRP A 238 0.46 17.46 2.71
C TRP A 238 1.69 18.11 3.29
N GLN A 239 1.55 19.31 3.82
CA GLN A 239 2.61 20.10 4.41
C GLN A 239 2.35 20.24 5.89
N LEU A 240 3.17 19.58 6.70
CA LEU A 240 3.11 19.58 8.15
C LEU A 240 4.12 20.58 8.70
N GLU A 241 3.74 21.30 9.72
CA GLU A 241 4.63 22.20 10.44
C GLU A 241 4.53 22.05 11.94
N ARG A 242 5.61 22.41 12.64
CA ARG A 242 5.70 22.43 14.10
C ARG A 242 6.74 23.45 14.53
N LYS A 243 6.54 24.09 15.67
CA LYS A 243 7.58 24.91 16.28
C LYS A 243 8.79 24.04 16.63
N ARG A 244 10.00 24.59 16.41
CA ARG A 244 11.26 23.87 16.59
C ARG A 244 11.52 23.45 18.04
N ASP A 245 11.09 24.26 19.01
CA ASP A 245 11.24 24.05 20.45
C ASP A 245 10.22 23.07 21.05
N VAL A 246 9.28 22.55 20.23
CA VAL A 246 8.30 21.55 20.65
C VAL A 246 8.90 20.16 20.48
N LEU A 247 8.91 19.36 21.56
CA LEU A 247 9.35 17.96 21.50
C LEU A 247 8.23 17.06 21.01
N SER A 248 8.60 16.01 20.28
CA SER A 248 7.68 14.94 19.91
C SER A 248 7.15 14.22 21.15
N PRO A 249 5.87 13.83 21.16
CA PRO A 249 5.30 13.06 22.27
C PRO A 249 5.90 11.66 22.30
N THR A 250 5.83 11.04 23.48
CA THR A 250 6.17 9.61 23.61
C THR A 250 5.13 8.74 22.92
N PRO A 251 5.43 7.45 22.59
CA PRO A 251 4.48 6.55 21.94
C PRO A 251 3.13 6.46 22.67
N GLU A 252 3.15 6.47 24.00
CA GLU A 252 1.96 6.38 24.82
C GLU A 252 1.06 7.62 24.66
N GLN A 253 1.65 8.78 24.38
CA GLN A 253 0.95 10.05 24.14
C GLN A 253 0.55 10.26 22.68
N ALA A 254 1.25 9.59 21.75
CA ALA A 254 1.07 9.75 20.31
C ALA A 254 -0.04 8.86 19.72
N THR A 255 -0.56 7.91 20.49
CA THR A 255 -1.41 6.81 20.03
C THR A 255 -2.81 7.20 19.56
N ALA A 256 -3.22 8.47 19.70
CA ALA A 256 -4.51 8.91 19.18
C ALA A 256 -4.48 10.40 18.85
N LEU A 257 -5.39 10.84 17.97
CA LEU A 257 -5.65 12.25 17.71
C LEU A 257 -6.41 12.84 18.91
N HIS A 258 -5.73 12.96 20.02
CA HIS A 258 -6.22 13.54 21.27
C HIS A 258 -5.79 15.00 21.39
N CYS A 259 -6.22 15.69 22.46
CA CYS A 259 -5.71 17.03 22.73
C CYS A 259 -4.18 16.99 22.86
N PRO A 260 -3.43 17.71 22.01
CA PRO A 260 -1.97 17.63 21.99
C PRO A 260 -1.31 18.22 23.26
N ARG A 261 -2.06 18.89 24.13
CA ARG A 261 -1.55 19.41 25.39
C ARG A 261 -1.79 18.47 26.57
N CYS A 262 -3.02 17.96 26.74
CA CYS A 262 -3.37 17.17 27.93
C CYS A 262 -3.64 15.70 27.65
N GLY A 263 -3.65 15.25 26.38
CA GLY A 263 -3.91 13.86 26.00
C GLY A 263 -5.37 13.40 26.14
N ALA A 264 -6.31 14.27 26.53
CA ALA A 264 -7.73 13.93 26.58
C ALA A 264 -8.35 13.85 25.19
N ALA A 265 -9.50 13.19 25.06
CA ALA A 265 -10.25 13.15 23.81
C ALA A 265 -10.48 14.55 23.22
N LEU A 266 -10.47 14.66 21.87
CA LEU A 266 -10.74 15.95 21.20
C LEU A 266 -12.20 16.35 21.41
N GLN A 267 -12.43 17.15 22.44
CA GLN A 267 -13.69 17.82 22.69
C GLN A 267 -13.40 19.31 22.89
N LYS A 268 -14.18 20.15 22.22
CA LYS A 268 -14.04 21.60 22.32
C LYS A 268 -15.22 22.19 23.09
N ASP A 269 -14.93 23.25 23.85
CA ASP A 269 -15.95 24.11 24.44
C ASP A 269 -16.52 25.08 23.38
N THR A 270 -17.40 25.94 23.81
CA THR A 270 -18.08 26.96 22.95
C THR A 270 -17.15 28.00 22.34
N VAL A 271 -15.94 28.16 22.90
CA VAL A 271 -14.92 29.11 22.41
C VAL A 271 -13.80 28.43 21.62
N GLY A 272 -13.93 27.10 21.38
CA GLY A 272 -12.97 26.33 20.59
C GLY A 272 -11.73 25.85 21.36
N ALA A 273 -11.74 25.99 22.69
CA ALA A 273 -10.69 25.45 23.57
C ALA A 273 -10.98 23.99 23.94
N CYS A 274 -9.94 23.24 24.34
CA CYS A 274 -10.10 21.88 24.83
C CYS A 274 -11.02 21.87 26.08
N ALA A 275 -12.10 21.10 26.05
CA ALA A 275 -13.07 21.02 27.14
C ALA A 275 -12.47 20.53 28.47
N PHE A 276 -11.29 19.86 28.43
CA PHE A 276 -10.64 19.27 29.60
C PHE A 276 -9.56 20.18 30.22
N CYS A 277 -8.72 20.82 29.39
CA CYS A 277 -7.62 21.64 29.89
C CYS A 277 -7.76 23.15 29.59
N GLY A 278 -8.84 23.56 28.93
CA GLY A 278 -9.11 24.96 28.61
C GLY A 278 -8.13 25.60 27.61
N THR A 279 -7.24 24.82 27.00
CA THR A 279 -6.26 25.38 26.08
C THR A 279 -6.83 25.43 24.68
N LYS A 280 -6.74 26.59 24.07
CA LYS A 280 -6.99 26.76 22.64
C LYS A 280 -5.77 26.26 21.88
N VAL A 281 -5.93 25.10 21.23
CA VAL A 281 -4.85 24.47 20.48
C VAL A 281 -5.00 24.86 19.02
N GLU A 282 -4.17 25.80 18.59
CA GLU A 282 -4.09 26.21 17.19
C GLU A 282 -2.62 26.17 16.75
N SER A 283 -2.38 25.77 15.49
CA SER A 283 -1.14 26.04 14.76
C SER A 283 0.19 25.43 15.25
N GLY A 284 0.25 24.11 15.52
CA GLY A 284 1.56 23.43 15.69
C GLY A 284 2.34 23.80 16.94
N GLU A 285 1.67 24.36 17.97
CA GLU A 285 2.29 24.80 19.22
C GLU A 285 2.65 23.63 20.15
N PHE A 286 2.00 22.49 19.98
CA PHE A 286 2.19 21.32 20.85
C PHE A 286 2.51 20.05 20.09
N GLN A 287 2.26 20.02 18.76
CA GLN A 287 2.44 18.83 17.93
C GLN A 287 2.51 19.23 16.44
N TRP A 288 2.89 18.28 15.58
CA TRP A 288 2.77 18.42 14.12
C TRP A 288 1.35 18.74 13.71
N TYR A 289 1.21 19.67 12.81
CA TYR A 289 -0.06 20.17 12.33
C TYR A 289 0.01 20.41 10.82
N VAL A 290 -1.02 20.02 10.09
CA VAL A 290 -1.08 20.19 8.64
C VAL A 290 -1.50 21.61 8.29
N ARG A 291 -0.58 22.37 7.73
CA ARG A 291 -0.85 23.73 7.28
C ARG A 291 -1.64 23.75 5.98
N ARG A 292 -1.25 22.90 5.02
CA ARG A 292 -1.84 22.85 3.68
C ARG A 292 -1.92 21.42 3.19
N THR A 293 -2.95 21.15 2.39
CA THR A 293 -3.10 19.96 1.58
C THR A 293 -3.25 20.36 0.11
N GLY A 294 -2.85 19.50 -0.79
CA GLY A 294 -3.01 19.71 -2.22
C GLY A 294 -3.11 18.38 -2.95
N THR A 295 -4.07 18.27 -3.85
CA THR A 295 -4.26 17.11 -4.71
C THR A 295 -3.31 17.20 -5.89
N LEU A 296 -2.47 16.18 -6.09
CA LEU A 296 -1.58 16.05 -7.24
C LEU A 296 -2.29 15.34 -8.40
N SER A 297 -3.05 14.30 -8.08
CA SER A 297 -3.94 13.60 -9.02
C SER A 297 -5.12 12.99 -8.29
N ARG A 298 -6.26 12.89 -8.99
CA ARG A 298 -7.48 12.22 -8.50
C ARG A 298 -8.19 11.57 -9.68
N GLU A 299 -8.20 10.26 -9.68
CA GLU A 299 -8.79 9.44 -10.74
C GLU A 299 -9.96 8.65 -10.21
N ALA A 300 -11.09 8.67 -10.92
CA ALA A 300 -12.25 7.84 -10.59
C ALA A 300 -11.92 6.37 -10.89
N LYS A 301 -11.24 5.73 -9.96
CA LYS A 301 -10.70 4.38 -10.09
C LYS A 301 -10.62 3.74 -8.72
N GLY A 302 -11.31 2.62 -8.58
CA GLY A 302 -11.22 1.82 -7.35
C GLY A 302 -9.93 1.02 -7.28
N PRO A 303 -9.58 0.54 -6.08
CA PRO A 303 -8.51 -0.41 -5.93
C PRO A 303 -8.82 -1.69 -6.70
N LEU A 304 -7.84 -2.19 -7.44
CA LEU A 304 -7.98 -3.42 -8.21
C LEU A 304 -7.69 -4.60 -7.30
N LEU A 305 -8.66 -5.50 -7.11
CA LEU A 305 -8.47 -6.73 -6.34
C LEU A 305 -7.55 -7.71 -7.06
N THR A 306 -7.54 -7.62 -8.38
CA THR A 306 -6.80 -8.50 -9.24
C THR A 306 -6.15 -7.61 -10.30
N SER A 307 -4.84 -7.44 -10.23
CA SER A 307 -4.08 -6.76 -11.27
C SER A 307 -3.10 -7.74 -11.90
N ASP A 308 -3.05 -7.73 -13.22
CA ASP A 308 -2.07 -8.46 -14.01
C ASP A 308 -0.72 -7.71 -13.93
N VAL A 309 -0.12 -7.73 -12.75
CA VAL A 309 1.21 -7.15 -12.53
C VAL A 309 2.23 -8.29 -12.53
N PRO A 310 3.11 -8.35 -13.55
CA PRO A 310 4.21 -9.31 -13.55
C PRO A 310 5.11 -9.07 -12.33
N GLU A 311 5.58 -10.15 -11.70
CA GLU A 311 6.56 -10.10 -10.61
C GLU A 311 7.99 -9.83 -11.14
N VAL A 312 8.13 -8.76 -11.89
CA VAL A 312 9.43 -8.41 -12.50
C VAL A 312 10.45 -7.97 -11.45
N GLY A 313 9.96 -7.37 -10.36
CA GLY A 313 10.78 -6.86 -9.27
C GLY A 313 11.59 -7.93 -8.56
N THR A 314 11.12 -9.18 -8.52
CA THR A 314 11.85 -10.31 -7.93
C THR A 314 13.26 -10.50 -8.54
N ASN A 315 13.43 -10.09 -9.79
CA ASN A 315 14.72 -10.16 -10.49
C ASN A 315 15.58 -8.91 -10.31
N TYR A 316 15.09 -7.88 -9.61
CA TYR A 316 15.88 -6.68 -9.37
C TYR A 316 16.98 -6.93 -8.36
N GLN A 317 18.06 -6.17 -8.48
CA GLN A 317 19.09 -6.17 -7.47
C GLN A 317 18.51 -5.70 -6.13
N THR A 318 18.89 -6.39 -5.04
CA THR A 318 18.44 -6.00 -3.70
C THR A 318 18.95 -4.60 -3.36
N VAL A 319 18.01 -3.70 -3.05
CA VAL A 319 18.33 -2.36 -2.55
C VAL A 319 18.66 -2.46 -1.07
N THR A 320 19.86 -2.07 -0.71
CA THR A 320 20.37 -2.13 0.67
C THR A 320 20.75 -0.73 1.14
N GLN A 321 20.44 -0.42 2.38
CA GLN A 321 20.80 0.84 3.03
C GLN A 321 22.32 1.13 2.87
N PRO A 322 22.71 2.37 2.55
CA PRO A 322 24.13 2.75 2.57
C PRO A 322 24.80 2.41 3.92
N ASN A 323 26.03 1.91 3.86
CA ASN A 323 26.81 1.51 5.05
C ASN A 323 26.12 0.47 5.95
N PHE A 324 25.23 -0.36 5.40
CA PHE A 324 24.48 -1.38 6.16
C PHE A 324 25.34 -2.22 7.10
N PRO A 325 26.55 -2.72 6.73
CA PRO A 325 27.38 -3.49 7.65
C PRO A 325 27.76 -2.71 8.93
N ALA A 326 28.08 -1.43 8.82
CA ALA A 326 28.40 -0.59 9.97
C ALA A 326 27.17 -0.30 10.83
N VAL A 327 26.01 -0.04 10.20
CA VAL A 327 24.74 0.16 10.92
C VAL A 327 24.32 -1.10 11.66
N ARG A 328 24.49 -2.26 11.02
CA ARG A 328 24.22 -3.57 11.62
C ARG A 328 25.12 -3.82 12.84
N ALA A 329 26.41 -3.58 12.72
CA ALA A 329 27.35 -3.74 13.85
C ALA A 329 26.99 -2.82 15.02
N ALA A 330 26.65 -1.55 14.75
CA ALA A 330 26.19 -0.62 15.78
C ALA A 330 24.87 -1.07 16.43
N PHE A 331 23.93 -1.61 15.65
CA PHE A 331 22.68 -2.16 16.18
C PHE A 331 22.93 -3.36 17.10
N GLU A 332 23.78 -4.31 16.69
CA GLU A 332 24.13 -5.48 17.49
C GLU A 332 24.85 -5.08 18.80
N GLN A 333 25.73 -4.08 18.74
CA GLN A 333 26.40 -3.54 19.92
C GLN A 333 25.43 -2.89 20.91
N ASN A 334 24.44 -2.15 20.40
CA ASN A 334 23.42 -1.49 21.23
C ASN A 334 22.33 -2.46 21.73
N ASN A 335 22.24 -3.65 21.14
CA ASN A 335 21.23 -4.67 21.47
C ASN A 335 21.91 -6.05 21.69
N PRO A 336 22.75 -6.21 22.73
CA PRO A 336 23.56 -7.43 22.93
C PRO A 336 22.73 -8.72 23.13
N SER A 337 21.46 -8.59 23.49
CA SER A 337 20.53 -9.71 23.62
C SER A 337 19.76 -10.04 22.33
N PHE A 338 20.00 -9.30 21.24
CA PHE A 338 19.32 -9.55 19.97
C PHE A 338 19.92 -10.77 19.27
N SER A 339 19.04 -11.62 18.73
CA SER A 339 19.42 -12.77 17.91
C SER A 339 18.80 -12.67 16.53
N TRP A 340 19.64 -12.71 15.49
CA TRP A 340 19.16 -12.76 14.10
C TRP A 340 18.30 -14.00 13.81
N ALA A 341 18.64 -15.15 14.40
CA ALA A 341 17.90 -16.38 14.22
C ALA A 341 16.49 -16.25 14.80
N ASP A 342 16.34 -15.71 16.00
CA ASP A 342 15.04 -15.49 16.65
C ASP A 342 14.21 -14.45 15.88
N PHE A 343 14.84 -13.38 15.42
CA PHE A 343 14.17 -12.39 14.61
C PHE A 343 13.66 -12.96 13.29
N GLN A 344 14.47 -13.73 12.56
CA GLN A 344 14.06 -14.37 11.32
C GLN A 344 12.97 -15.42 11.54
N ALA A 345 13.04 -16.18 12.65
CA ALA A 345 11.99 -17.12 13.03
C ALA A 345 10.66 -16.38 13.30
N ARG A 346 10.72 -15.21 13.99
CA ARG A 346 9.55 -14.37 14.22
C ARG A 346 8.98 -13.80 12.92
N ALA A 347 9.84 -13.29 12.04
CA ALA A 347 9.42 -12.79 10.73
C ALA A 347 8.77 -13.89 9.88
N GLY A 348 9.31 -15.11 9.92
CA GLY A 348 8.73 -16.27 9.25
C GLY A 348 7.37 -16.67 9.82
N LEU A 349 7.23 -16.67 11.14
CA LEU A 349 5.92 -16.88 11.78
C LEU A 349 4.90 -15.84 11.31
N ILE A 350 5.25 -14.56 11.37
CA ILE A 350 4.37 -13.48 10.92
C ILE A 350 3.99 -13.66 9.44
N PHE A 351 4.96 -13.96 8.58
CA PHE A 351 4.71 -14.21 7.16
C PHE A 351 3.65 -15.32 6.97
N ASN A 352 3.83 -16.46 7.60
CA ASN A 352 2.93 -17.61 7.46
C ASN A 352 1.53 -17.30 8.00
N GLU A 353 1.43 -16.67 9.20
CA GLU A 353 0.16 -16.30 9.81
C GLU A 353 -0.63 -15.31 8.92
N LEU A 354 0.05 -14.36 8.28
CA LEU A 354 -0.60 -13.41 7.38
C LEU A 354 -1.07 -14.09 6.08
N GLN A 355 -0.26 -14.95 5.46
CA GLN A 355 -0.64 -15.67 4.25
C GLN A 355 -1.82 -16.61 4.50
N ASP A 356 -1.85 -17.29 5.65
CA ASP A 356 -2.96 -18.16 6.06
C ASP A 356 -4.23 -17.34 6.35
N ALA A 357 -4.10 -16.22 7.08
CA ALA A 357 -5.21 -15.33 7.37
C ALA A 357 -5.84 -14.76 6.10
N TRP A 358 -5.00 -14.40 5.13
CA TRP A 358 -5.42 -13.93 3.81
C TRP A 358 -6.16 -15.01 3.03
N SER A 359 -5.53 -16.19 2.89
CA SER A 359 -6.08 -17.30 2.12
C SER A 359 -7.40 -17.83 2.68
N THR A 360 -7.64 -17.66 3.97
CA THR A 360 -8.88 -18.07 4.65
C THR A 360 -9.90 -16.92 4.81
N LEU A 361 -9.57 -15.71 4.38
CA LEU A 361 -10.36 -14.49 4.63
C LEU A 361 -10.65 -14.24 6.13
N ASN A 362 -9.80 -14.75 7.02
CA ASN A 362 -9.90 -14.58 8.47
C ASN A 362 -8.81 -13.62 8.96
N TRP A 363 -9.01 -12.32 8.67
CA TRP A 363 -7.98 -11.32 8.94
C TRP A 363 -7.78 -11.01 10.42
N GLU A 364 -8.74 -11.29 11.28
CA GLU A 364 -8.60 -11.11 12.72
C GLU A 364 -7.42 -11.96 13.29
N ARG A 365 -7.08 -13.06 12.64
CA ARG A 365 -5.90 -13.87 12.95
C ARG A 365 -4.57 -13.10 12.77
N ALA A 366 -4.52 -12.18 11.83
CA ALA A 366 -3.34 -11.35 11.56
C ALA A 366 -3.14 -10.23 12.60
N ARG A 367 -4.18 -9.87 13.34
CA ARG A 367 -4.19 -8.70 14.24
C ARG A 367 -2.99 -8.61 15.18
N PRO A 368 -2.51 -9.69 15.82
CA PRO A 368 -1.37 -9.64 16.74
C PRO A 368 -0.02 -9.35 16.09
N HIS A 369 0.05 -9.46 14.78
CA HIS A 369 1.28 -9.49 14.02
C HIS A 369 1.54 -8.18 13.26
N GLU A 370 0.56 -7.27 13.23
CA GLU A 370 0.58 -6.04 12.46
C GLU A 370 0.32 -4.81 13.32
N THR A 371 0.93 -3.69 12.93
CA THR A 371 0.54 -2.38 13.46
C THR A 371 -0.87 -2.01 12.99
N ASP A 372 -1.48 -1.03 13.65
CA ASP A 372 -2.86 -0.64 13.37
C ASP A 372 -3.08 -0.24 11.91
N ASN A 373 -2.13 0.52 11.34
CA ASN A 373 -2.27 1.04 9.99
C ASN A 373 -2.25 -0.06 8.92
N ILE A 374 -1.26 -0.96 8.97
CA ILE A 374 -1.15 -2.03 7.97
C ILE A 374 -2.29 -3.05 8.14
N PHE A 375 -2.73 -3.32 9.38
CA PHE A 375 -3.88 -4.18 9.64
C PHE A 375 -5.16 -3.64 9.00
N GLN A 376 -5.46 -2.34 9.16
CA GLN A 376 -6.65 -1.73 8.56
C GLN A 376 -6.59 -1.73 7.03
N MET A 377 -5.41 -1.50 6.47
CA MET A 377 -5.19 -1.58 5.03
C MET A 377 -5.51 -2.98 4.49
N HIS A 378 -4.96 -4.01 5.09
CA HIS A 378 -5.20 -5.39 4.64
C HIS A 378 -6.66 -5.83 4.89
N ARG A 379 -7.25 -5.42 6.00
CA ARG A 379 -8.67 -5.68 6.29
C ARG A 379 -9.60 -5.15 5.20
N TYR A 380 -9.33 -3.95 4.70
CA TYR A 380 -10.09 -3.39 3.59
C TYR A 380 -10.09 -4.33 2.36
N TRP A 381 -8.93 -4.88 2.02
CA TRP A 381 -8.79 -5.81 0.90
C TRP A 381 -9.58 -7.10 1.14
N ILE A 382 -9.48 -7.66 2.34
CA ILE A 382 -10.27 -8.86 2.73
C ILE A 382 -11.76 -8.59 2.60
N ASP A 383 -12.24 -7.45 3.11
CA ASP A 383 -13.64 -7.04 3.00
C ASP A 383 -14.05 -6.86 1.51
N ALA A 384 -13.16 -6.35 0.68
CA ALA A 384 -13.41 -6.20 -0.75
C ALA A 384 -13.53 -7.56 -1.47
N TYR A 385 -12.66 -8.52 -1.16
CA TYR A 385 -12.78 -9.90 -1.65
C TYR A 385 -14.09 -10.54 -1.22
N GLN A 386 -14.45 -10.43 0.06
CA GLN A 386 -15.72 -10.97 0.60
C GLN A 386 -16.93 -10.36 -0.09
N ARG A 387 -16.96 -9.04 -0.28
CA ARG A 387 -18.08 -8.35 -1.00
C ARG A 387 -18.24 -8.85 -2.42
N GLN A 388 -17.15 -9.12 -3.13
CA GLN A 388 -17.19 -9.65 -4.50
C GLN A 388 -17.40 -11.16 -4.57
N GLY A 389 -17.38 -11.84 -3.43
CA GLY A 389 -17.49 -13.30 -3.37
C GLY A 389 -16.30 -14.01 -3.99
N LEU A 390 -15.14 -13.39 -3.87
CA LEU A 390 -13.85 -13.92 -4.30
C LEU A 390 -13.02 -14.33 -3.09
N ARG A 391 -12.07 -15.21 -3.30
CA ARG A 391 -11.05 -15.59 -2.32
C ARG A 391 -9.73 -15.85 -3.05
N ASN A 392 -8.70 -15.12 -2.70
CA ASN A 392 -7.35 -15.43 -3.13
C ASN A 392 -6.76 -16.48 -2.19
N ALA A 393 -6.21 -17.52 -2.75
CA ALA A 393 -5.56 -18.63 -2.04
C ALA A 393 -4.08 -18.70 -2.39
N LEU A 394 -3.27 -18.85 -1.35
CA LEU A 394 -1.84 -19.11 -1.45
C LEU A 394 -1.54 -20.49 -0.87
N ASP A 395 -1.47 -21.50 -1.74
CA ASP A 395 -1.18 -22.87 -1.31
C ASP A 395 0.31 -23.16 -1.38
N GLN A 396 0.78 -23.99 -0.43
CA GLN A 396 2.17 -24.43 -0.31
C GLN A 396 3.18 -23.25 -0.35
N HIS A 397 2.77 -22.10 0.17
CA HIS A 397 3.65 -20.95 0.26
C HIS A 397 4.80 -21.22 1.22
N LYS A 398 5.98 -20.77 0.84
CA LYS A 398 7.20 -20.91 1.65
C LYS A 398 8.16 -19.77 1.40
N ILE A 399 8.83 -19.35 2.44
CA ILE A 399 9.98 -18.45 2.32
C ILE A 399 11.15 -19.22 1.75
N THR A 400 11.78 -18.67 0.72
CA THR A 400 12.99 -19.24 0.09
C THR A 400 14.26 -18.56 0.54
N ALA A 401 14.18 -17.26 0.89
CA ALA A 401 15.27 -16.50 1.48
C ALA A 401 14.76 -15.28 2.24
N MET A 402 15.52 -14.83 3.23
CA MET A 402 15.35 -13.55 3.93
C MET A 402 16.67 -12.80 3.97
N GLN A 403 16.68 -11.58 3.47
CA GLN A 403 17.88 -10.75 3.44
C GLN A 403 17.65 -9.45 4.21
N PRO A 404 18.35 -9.20 5.32
CA PRO A 404 18.32 -7.91 6.00
C PRO A 404 18.91 -6.81 5.10
N VAL A 405 18.18 -5.72 4.93
CA VAL A 405 18.55 -4.64 4.00
C VAL A 405 18.63 -3.27 4.64
N LYS A 406 17.91 -3.05 5.74
CA LYS A 406 17.86 -1.74 6.40
C LYS A 406 17.62 -1.89 7.90
N ILE A 407 18.27 -1.05 8.68
CA ILE A 407 18.04 -0.91 10.11
C ILE A 407 17.90 0.58 10.43
N LYS A 408 16.86 0.92 11.15
CA LYS A 408 16.68 2.24 11.75
C LYS A 408 16.56 2.08 13.26
N MET A 409 17.18 3.00 13.99
CA MET A 409 17.12 3.09 15.44
C MET A 409 16.73 4.52 15.80
N ASP A 410 15.77 4.67 16.68
CA ASP A 410 15.43 5.96 17.31
C ASP A 410 15.23 5.80 18.83
N ALA A 411 14.76 6.83 19.51
CA ALA A 411 14.59 6.83 20.95
C ALA A 411 13.62 5.76 21.46
N PHE A 412 12.66 5.32 20.63
CA PHE A 412 11.56 4.46 21.04
C PHE A 412 11.53 3.12 20.34
N TYR A 413 12.03 3.06 19.08
CA TYR A 413 11.90 1.88 18.23
C TYR A 413 13.21 1.50 17.54
N ASN A 414 13.35 0.21 17.38
CA ASN A 414 14.22 -0.41 16.39
C ASN A 414 13.35 -0.89 15.23
N ALA A 415 13.74 -0.59 14.00
CA ALA A 415 13.08 -1.08 12.79
C ALA A 415 14.09 -1.84 11.93
N ILE A 416 13.70 -3.04 11.48
CA ILE A 416 14.48 -3.88 10.58
C ILE A 416 13.66 -4.18 9.34
N THR A 417 14.22 -3.90 8.16
CA THR A 417 13.61 -4.29 6.90
C THR A 417 14.32 -5.52 6.35
N LEU A 418 13.52 -6.54 6.02
CA LEU A 418 13.95 -7.73 5.29
C LEU A 418 13.43 -7.67 3.86
N ARG A 419 14.26 -8.03 2.88
CA ARG A 419 13.74 -8.50 1.60
C ARG A 419 13.43 -9.99 1.76
N ILE A 420 12.15 -10.34 1.66
CA ILE A 420 11.68 -11.72 1.79
C ILE A 420 11.41 -12.25 0.39
N PHE A 421 12.05 -13.37 0.05
CA PHE A 421 11.79 -14.13 -1.17
C PHE A 421 10.90 -15.31 -0.80
N ALA A 422 9.85 -15.54 -1.57
CA ALA A 422 8.92 -16.61 -1.31
C ALA A 422 8.44 -17.26 -2.62
N ALA A 423 7.86 -18.45 -2.50
CA ALA A 423 7.23 -19.16 -3.60
C ALA A 423 5.98 -19.91 -3.11
N GLY A 424 5.00 -20.08 -3.98
CA GLY A 424 3.74 -20.76 -3.68
C GLY A 424 2.82 -20.80 -4.90
N TYR A 425 1.69 -21.47 -4.76
CA TYR A 425 0.61 -21.42 -5.77
C TYR A 425 -0.33 -20.29 -5.39
N ASP A 426 -0.44 -19.29 -6.27
CA ASP A 426 -1.25 -18.09 -6.07
C ASP A 426 -2.39 -18.09 -7.08
N TYR A 427 -3.63 -18.13 -6.59
CA TYR A 427 -4.82 -18.15 -7.42
C TYR A 427 -6.04 -17.60 -6.70
N THR A 428 -6.97 -17.05 -7.47
CA THR A 428 -8.24 -16.53 -6.95
C THR A 428 -9.40 -17.40 -7.40
N VAL A 429 -10.28 -17.74 -6.46
CA VAL A 429 -11.48 -18.54 -6.72
C VAL A 429 -12.76 -17.73 -6.47
N ASP A 430 -13.81 -18.05 -7.22
CA ASP A 430 -15.16 -17.57 -6.97
C ASP A 430 -15.87 -18.40 -5.88
N LYS A 431 -17.12 -18.03 -5.54
CA LYS A 431 -17.94 -18.75 -4.55
C LYS A 431 -18.20 -20.21 -4.92
N GLY A 432 -18.09 -20.57 -6.19
CA GLY A 432 -18.23 -21.96 -6.67
C GLY A 432 -16.94 -22.75 -6.63
N GLY A 433 -15.84 -22.17 -6.19
CA GLY A 433 -14.51 -22.81 -6.17
C GLY A 433 -13.82 -22.84 -7.53
N ARG A 434 -14.35 -22.15 -8.56
CA ARG A 434 -13.73 -22.04 -9.88
C ARG A 434 -12.61 -21.01 -9.82
N ILE A 435 -11.44 -21.38 -10.34
CA ILE A 435 -10.31 -20.45 -10.49
C ILE A 435 -10.69 -19.39 -11.53
N VAL A 436 -10.68 -18.13 -11.11
CA VAL A 436 -10.97 -16.96 -11.96
C VAL A 436 -9.70 -16.17 -12.31
N ALA A 437 -8.61 -16.44 -11.57
CA ALA A 437 -7.32 -15.80 -11.78
C ALA A 437 -6.20 -16.64 -11.16
N GLY A 438 -4.97 -16.52 -11.68
CA GLY A 438 -3.82 -17.25 -11.18
C GLY A 438 -3.82 -18.74 -11.52
N SER A 439 -2.99 -19.50 -10.81
CA SER A 439 -2.82 -20.93 -11.09
C SER A 439 -2.51 -21.73 -9.82
N ASN A 440 -3.22 -22.84 -9.62
CA ASN A 440 -2.90 -23.84 -8.59
C ASN A 440 -1.95 -24.95 -9.07
N GLN A 441 -1.40 -24.80 -10.30
CA GLN A 441 -0.48 -25.77 -10.91
C GLN A 441 0.89 -25.14 -11.21
N ASN A 442 0.95 -23.84 -11.44
CA ASN A 442 2.17 -23.13 -11.75
C ASN A 442 2.70 -22.45 -10.49
N LEU A 443 3.89 -22.89 -10.04
CA LEU A 443 4.56 -22.27 -8.90
C LEU A 443 4.99 -20.87 -9.27
N ARG A 444 4.62 -19.89 -8.43
CA ARG A 444 5.01 -18.51 -8.55
C ARG A 444 6.08 -18.17 -7.53
N SER A 445 7.08 -17.39 -7.91
CA SER A 445 8.08 -16.81 -7.01
C SER A 445 7.91 -15.30 -6.97
N TRP A 446 8.09 -14.72 -5.80
CA TRP A 446 8.02 -13.26 -5.59
C TRP A 446 8.99 -12.80 -4.51
N SER A 447 9.22 -11.50 -4.43
CA SER A 447 9.90 -10.89 -3.28
C SER A 447 9.26 -9.56 -2.90
N GLU A 448 9.46 -9.18 -1.64
CA GLU A 448 8.90 -7.97 -1.05
C GLU A 448 9.79 -7.48 0.09
N TYR A 449 9.74 -6.18 0.38
CA TYR A 449 10.44 -5.58 1.51
C TYR A 449 9.49 -5.43 2.69
N TRP A 450 9.75 -6.18 3.75
CA TRP A 450 8.95 -6.22 4.96
C TRP A 450 9.68 -5.51 6.10
N THR A 451 9.09 -4.44 6.65
CA THR A 451 9.64 -3.69 7.76
C THR A 451 8.96 -4.06 9.06
N PHE A 452 9.74 -4.56 9.99
CA PHE A 452 9.33 -4.94 11.34
C PHE A 452 9.81 -3.90 12.33
N ILE A 453 8.97 -3.59 13.34
CA ILE A 453 9.32 -2.67 14.42
C ILE A 453 9.25 -3.35 15.78
N ARG A 454 10.10 -2.91 16.70
CA ARG A 454 10.07 -3.32 18.11
C ARG A 454 10.52 -2.16 18.99
N SER A 455 9.85 -1.96 20.12
CA SER A 455 10.22 -0.95 21.11
C SER A 455 11.64 -1.21 21.65
N THR A 456 12.40 -0.14 21.85
CA THR A 456 13.71 -0.21 22.54
C THR A 456 13.60 -0.68 23.99
N LYS A 457 12.42 -0.55 24.59
CA LYS A 457 12.09 -1.01 25.95
C LYS A 457 11.61 -2.46 26.01
N ALA A 458 11.36 -3.09 24.86
CA ALA A 458 10.87 -4.47 24.82
C ALA A 458 11.89 -5.44 25.39
N LYS A 459 11.47 -6.26 26.34
CA LYS A 459 12.32 -7.31 26.89
C LYS A 459 12.58 -8.38 25.82
N PRO A 460 13.77 -8.98 25.77
CA PRO A 460 14.01 -10.14 24.93
C PRO A 460 13.00 -11.24 25.28
N THR A 461 12.18 -11.60 24.32
CA THR A 461 11.20 -12.69 24.48
C THR A 461 11.57 -13.74 23.47
N PRO A 462 11.71 -15.03 23.84
CA PRO A 462 11.87 -16.09 22.84
C PRO A 462 10.70 -16.05 21.86
N THR A 463 11.00 -16.20 20.57
CA THR A 463 9.96 -16.30 19.55
C THR A 463 9.04 -17.47 19.90
N ARG A 464 7.80 -17.16 20.20
CA ARG A 464 6.79 -18.19 20.49
C ARG A 464 6.03 -18.49 19.23
N ALA A 465 5.95 -19.76 18.90
CA ALA A 465 5.07 -20.27 17.85
C ALA A 465 3.62 -20.39 18.33
N ASP A 466 3.37 -20.16 19.64
CA ASP A 466 2.05 -20.23 20.24
C ASP A 466 1.33 -18.87 20.14
N LEU A 467 0.01 -18.91 20.02
CA LEU A 467 -0.86 -17.74 19.99
C LEU A 467 -1.17 -17.25 21.42
N ASN A 468 -0.12 -17.05 22.22
CA ASN A 468 -0.25 -16.51 23.58
C ASN A 468 0.20 -15.03 23.60
N CYS A 469 -0.38 -14.28 24.52
CA CYS A 469 -0.01 -12.87 24.72
C CYS A 469 1.48 -12.77 25.12
N PRO A 470 2.30 -11.98 24.38
CA PRO A 470 3.72 -11.86 24.69
C PRO A 470 4.00 -11.16 26.02
N ASN A 471 3.01 -10.45 26.59
CA ASN A 471 3.14 -9.79 27.88
C ASN A 471 2.75 -10.71 29.05
N CYS A 472 1.55 -11.30 29.03
CA CYS A 472 1.03 -12.04 30.18
C CYS A 472 0.98 -13.57 30.01
N GLY A 473 1.26 -14.11 28.82
CA GLY A 473 1.24 -15.54 28.54
C GLY A 473 -0.16 -16.16 28.42
N ALA A 474 -1.24 -15.41 28.63
CA ALA A 474 -2.60 -15.90 28.41
C ALA A 474 -2.89 -16.15 26.93
N PRO A 475 -3.89 -16.99 26.58
CA PRO A 475 -4.33 -17.13 25.19
C PRO A 475 -4.59 -15.77 24.56
N LEU A 476 -4.07 -15.55 23.35
CA LEU A 476 -4.10 -14.24 22.73
C LEU A 476 -5.51 -13.86 22.29
N LYS A 477 -6.18 -13.07 23.13
CA LYS A 477 -7.42 -12.39 22.79
C LYS A 477 -7.16 -10.89 22.84
N ILE A 478 -7.28 -10.26 21.69
CA ILE A 478 -7.07 -8.83 21.50
C ILE A 478 -8.32 -8.17 20.91
N ASN A 479 -8.60 -6.97 21.38
CA ASN A 479 -9.69 -6.17 20.81
C ASN A 479 -9.27 -5.51 19.48
N ALA A 480 -10.20 -4.81 18.84
CA ALA A 480 -9.96 -4.12 17.55
C ALA A 480 -8.82 -3.08 17.62
N THR A 481 -8.50 -2.55 18.80
CA THR A 481 -7.41 -1.59 19.02
C THR A 481 -6.07 -2.26 19.34
N GLY A 482 -5.97 -3.60 19.27
CA GLY A 482 -4.74 -4.33 19.48
C GLY A 482 -4.35 -4.50 20.95
N ILE A 483 -5.29 -4.34 21.87
CA ILE A 483 -5.10 -4.46 23.31
C ILE A 483 -5.50 -5.86 23.76
N CYS A 484 -4.61 -6.52 24.53
CA CYS A 484 -4.90 -7.80 25.14
C CYS A 484 -6.03 -7.66 26.17
N GLU A 485 -7.08 -8.49 26.05
CA GLU A 485 -8.25 -8.46 26.95
C GLU A 485 -7.91 -8.91 28.38
N PHE A 486 -6.79 -9.63 28.59
CA PHE A 486 -6.39 -10.13 29.91
C PHE A 486 -5.49 -9.17 30.69
N CYS A 487 -4.54 -8.52 30.02
CA CYS A 487 -3.55 -7.68 30.72
C CYS A 487 -3.58 -6.21 30.33
N GLY A 488 -4.41 -5.81 29.35
CA GLY A 488 -4.48 -4.41 28.90
C GLY A 488 -3.25 -3.93 28.09
N GLY A 489 -2.26 -4.77 27.85
CA GLY A 489 -1.07 -4.40 27.06
C GLY A 489 -1.41 -4.30 25.58
N LYS A 490 -0.88 -3.27 24.90
CA LYS A 490 -1.05 -3.09 23.45
C LYS A 490 -0.04 -3.95 22.67
N VAL A 491 -0.49 -5.10 22.22
CA VAL A 491 0.37 -6.11 21.55
C VAL A 491 0.88 -5.64 20.19
N THR A 492 0.12 -4.78 19.52
CA THR A 492 0.35 -4.36 18.13
C THR A 492 1.27 -3.14 17.96
N SER A 493 1.83 -2.63 19.06
CA SER A 493 2.73 -1.47 19.04
C SER A 493 4.22 -1.83 18.97
N GLY A 494 4.56 -3.13 18.91
CA GLY A 494 5.95 -3.57 19.05
C GLY A 494 6.51 -3.47 20.46
N GLU A 495 5.68 -3.20 21.48
CA GLU A 495 6.12 -3.01 22.86
C GLU A 495 6.69 -4.30 23.46
N PHE A 496 6.21 -5.46 23.03
CA PHE A 496 6.59 -6.74 23.60
C PHE A 496 7.41 -7.61 22.67
N ASP A 497 7.16 -7.54 21.35
CA ASP A 497 7.86 -8.33 20.33
C ASP A 497 7.81 -7.60 18.98
N TRP A 498 8.53 -8.13 17.99
CA TRP A 498 8.51 -7.63 16.63
C TRP A 498 7.11 -7.76 16.01
N VAL A 499 6.63 -6.68 15.41
CA VAL A 499 5.39 -6.60 14.65
C VAL A 499 5.66 -6.00 13.28
N LEU A 500 4.90 -6.42 12.27
CA LEU A 500 4.99 -5.89 10.93
C LEU A 500 4.38 -4.48 10.87
N SER A 501 5.13 -3.54 10.33
CA SER A 501 4.72 -2.15 10.18
C SER A 501 4.47 -1.75 8.74
N LYS A 502 5.18 -2.38 7.78
CA LYS A 502 5.11 -1.99 6.36
C LYS A 502 5.49 -3.15 5.45
N ILE A 503 4.79 -3.26 4.31
CA ILE A 503 5.20 -4.07 3.16
C ILE A 503 5.35 -3.14 1.97
N GLU A 504 6.48 -3.24 1.27
CA GLU A 504 6.77 -2.47 0.06
C GLU A 504 7.14 -3.43 -1.07
N GLN A 505 6.63 -3.15 -2.27
CA GLN A 505 6.97 -3.91 -3.47
C GLN A 505 8.37 -3.56 -3.94
N ASP A 506 9.03 -4.47 -4.63
CA ASP A 506 10.38 -4.27 -5.19
C ASP A 506 10.47 -3.01 -6.07
N GLU A 507 9.41 -2.70 -6.82
CA GLU A 507 9.34 -1.54 -7.72
C GLU A 507 9.21 -0.21 -6.99
N SER A 508 8.73 -0.22 -5.76
CA SER A 508 8.48 1.01 -4.97
C SER A 508 9.50 1.21 -3.85
N TYR A 509 10.29 0.18 -3.51
CA TYR A 509 11.25 0.28 -2.43
C TYR A 509 12.51 1.06 -2.86
N ALA A 510 12.79 2.15 -2.17
CA ALA A 510 13.91 3.05 -2.48
C ALA A 510 15.09 2.99 -1.48
N GLY A 511 15.04 2.12 -0.45
CA GLY A 511 16.10 1.96 0.56
C GLY A 511 15.95 2.78 1.84
#